data_6c664bae00ce6bf9cad04de9f3cd3dc3
#
_entry.id   6c664bae00ce6bf9cad04de9f3cd3dc3
#
_cell.length_a   1.000
_cell.length_b   1.000
_cell.length_c   1.000
_cell.angle_alpha   90.00
_cell.angle_beta   90.00
_cell.angle_gamma   90.00
#
_symmetry.space_group_name_H-M   'P 1'
#
loop_
_entity.id
_entity.type
_entity.pdbx_description
1 polymer ?
#
loop_
_entity_poly.entity_id
_entity_poly.type
_entity_poly.pdbx_seq_one_letter_code
_entity_poly.pdbx_strand_id
1 'polypeptide(L)'
;MAALVTKEDIEGVLLRPLSDTENKYFEQLLQQVTETLETLLDVKMQVEANTPRRYETTCGSRFLIVDPFTSLLPEVTTESGMPLVVKSVSQGDELNASWFNIIEMVDPLSAGRCIVKAAWGYGTPVPYGLRILIARLFDTLSIANQGSFYNNVKSETVLSHSVTYDNAKQVIDQFTEANVDLLAKFVKPSSSCVVSGYTDTPLSQRGVNRYDISR
;
A
#
# COMPACT_ATOMS: atom_id res chain seq x y z
N MET A 1 -4.74 6.17 -18.51
CA MET A 1 -4.71 6.09 -17.04
C MET A 1 -3.69 7.10 -16.54
N ALA A 2 -3.98 7.87 -15.50
CA ALA A 2 -2.95 8.74 -14.90
C ALA A 2 -1.90 7.85 -14.23
N ALA A 3 -0.62 8.12 -14.49
CA ALA A 3 0.47 7.37 -13.86
C ALA A 3 0.44 7.65 -12.35
N LEU A 4 0.62 6.61 -11.52
CA LEU A 4 0.70 6.71 -10.06
C LEU A 4 1.84 7.62 -9.60
N VAL A 5 2.97 7.53 -10.27
CA VAL A 5 4.17 8.33 -10.06
C VAL A 5 4.74 8.71 -11.41
N THR A 6 5.37 9.86 -11.47
CA THR A 6 6.05 10.34 -12.66
C THR A 6 7.52 9.90 -12.65
N LYS A 7 8.18 10.07 -13.79
CA LYS A 7 9.60 9.81 -13.93
C LYS A 7 10.42 10.72 -12.99
N GLU A 8 10.03 11.98 -12.93
CA GLU A 8 10.64 13.00 -12.06
C GLU A 8 10.50 12.64 -10.58
N ASP A 9 9.38 12.01 -10.18
CA ASP A 9 9.20 11.51 -8.82
C ASP A 9 10.21 10.42 -8.48
N ILE A 10 10.45 9.48 -9.40
CA ILE A 10 11.41 8.39 -9.20
C ILE A 10 12.84 8.94 -9.18
N GLU A 11 13.21 9.77 -10.15
CA GLU A 11 14.54 10.42 -10.20
C GLU A 11 14.80 11.25 -8.94
N GLY A 12 13.79 11.96 -8.45
CA GLY A 12 13.89 12.75 -7.22
C GLY A 12 14.13 11.91 -5.96
N VAL A 13 13.53 10.73 -5.87
CA VAL A 13 13.76 9.80 -4.75
C VAL A 13 15.11 9.11 -4.87
N LEU A 14 15.50 8.68 -6.07
CA LEU A 14 16.76 7.97 -6.32
C LEU A 14 17.97 8.92 -6.31
N LEU A 15 17.75 10.23 -6.37
CA LEU A 15 18.79 11.27 -6.48
C LEU A 15 19.74 11.04 -7.68
N ARG A 16 19.22 10.45 -8.74
CA ARG A 16 19.94 10.23 -10.01
C ARG A 16 18.98 10.23 -11.20
N PRO A 17 19.45 10.62 -12.38
CA PRO A 17 18.66 10.44 -13.60
C PRO A 17 18.51 8.93 -13.90
N LEU A 18 17.43 8.60 -14.59
CA LEU A 18 17.24 7.26 -15.13
C LEU A 18 18.18 7.01 -16.32
N SER A 19 18.75 5.82 -16.38
CA SER A 19 19.57 5.37 -17.53
C SER A 19 18.73 5.26 -18.80
N ASP A 20 19.38 5.19 -19.97
CA ASP A 20 18.69 5.03 -21.24
C ASP A 20 17.84 3.74 -21.29
N THR A 21 18.31 2.67 -20.67
CA THR A 21 17.58 1.41 -20.55
C THR A 21 16.34 1.54 -19.67
N GLU A 22 16.47 2.16 -18.50
CA GLU A 22 15.34 2.42 -17.60
C GLU A 22 14.31 3.33 -18.27
N ASN A 23 14.75 4.35 -19.00
CA ASN A 23 13.89 5.22 -19.77
C ASN A 23 13.11 4.48 -20.86
N LYS A 24 13.78 3.58 -21.56
CA LYS A 24 13.17 2.79 -22.65
C LYS A 24 12.10 1.84 -22.13
N TYR A 25 12.29 1.27 -20.95
CA TYR A 25 11.39 0.28 -20.37
C TYR A 25 10.58 0.81 -19.18
N PHE A 26 10.52 2.12 -19.00
CA PHE A 26 9.93 2.79 -17.85
C PHE A 26 8.52 2.29 -17.51
N GLU A 27 7.62 2.32 -18.48
CA GLU A 27 6.22 1.91 -18.28
C GLU A 27 6.09 0.43 -17.88
N GLN A 28 6.90 -0.45 -18.46
CA GLN A 28 6.89 -1.88 -18.14
C GLN A 28 7.41 -2.13 -16.73
N LEU A 29 8.51 -1.46 -16.34
CA LEU A 29 9.08 -1.54 -14.99
C LEU A 29 8.10 -0.98 -13.97
N LEU A 30 7.48 0.17 -14.25
CA LEU A 30 6.51 0.78 -13.36
C LEU A 30 5.27 -0.10 -13.15
N GLN A 31 4.78 -0.74 -14.21
CA GLN A 31 3.70 -1.70 -14.11
C GLN A 31 4.09 -2.89 -13.23
N GLN A 32 5.26 -3.49 -13.45
CA GLN A 32 5.77 -4.60 -12.65
C GLN A 32 5.93 -4.22 -11.17
N VAL A 33 6.46 -3.02 -10.89
CA VAL A 33 6.59 -2.46 -9.54
C VAL A 33 5.21 -2.33 -8.89
N THR A 34 4.25 -1.76 -9.60
CA THR A 34 2.89 -1.55 -9.10
C THR A 34 2.23 -2.87 -8.73
N GLU A 35 2.23 -3.85 -9.64
CA GLU A 35 1.65 -5.18 -9.42
C GLU A 35 2.32 -5.91 -8.25
N THR A 36 3.65 -5.79 -8.13
CA THR A 36 4.41 -6.40 -7.02
C THR A 36 4.02 -5.77 -5.69
N LEU A 37 3.96 -4.43 -5.60
CA LEU A 37 3.58 -3.74 -4.38
C LEU A 37 2.11 -3.97 -4.02
N GLU A 38 1.19 -3.98 -4.99
CA GLU A 38 -0.21 -4.33 -4.75
C GLU A 38 -0.35 -5.74 -4.15
N THR A 39 0.49 -6.67 -4.61
CA THR A 39 0.53 -8.04 -4.07
C THR A 39 1.11 -8.08 -2.66
N LEU A 40 2.20 -7.35 -2.39
CA LEU A 40 2.84 -7.31 -1.07
C LEU A 40 1.98 -6.61 -0.01
N LEU A 41 1.25 -5.58 -0.40
CA LEU A 41 0.44 -4.77 0.51
C LEU A 41 -1.01 -5.26 0.64
N ASP A 42 -1.45 -6.16 -0.24
CA ASP A 42 -2.85 -6.61 -0.39
C ASP A 42 -3.83 -5.43 -0.57
N VAL A 43 -3.41 -4.40 -1.29
CA VAL A 43 -4.23 -3.20 -1.58
C VAL A 43 -4.06 -2.76 -3.03
N LYS A 44 -5.11 -2.15 -3.59
CA LYS A 44 -5.03 -1.48 -4.88
C LYS A 44 -4.47 -0.07 -4.72
N MET A 45 -3.46 0.27 -5.52
CA MET A 45 -2.84 1.59 -5.47
C MET A 45 -3.56 2.61 -6.33
N GLN A 46 -4.03 2.19 -7.50
CA GLN A 46 -4.80 3.06 -8.40
C GLN A 46 -6.22 3.23 -7.87
N VAL A 47 -6.77 4.43 -8.04
CA VAL A 47 -8.13 4.71 -7.63
C VAL A 47 -9.12 3.93 -8.50
N GLU A 48 -9.83 3.01 -7.87
CA GLU A 48 -10.96 2.31 -8.47
C GLU A 48 -12.25 3.08 -8.18
N ALA A 49 -13.09 3.26 -9.21
CA ALA A 49 -14.38 3.92 -9.05
C ALA A 49 -15.28 3.16 -8.09
N ASN A 50 -15.91 3.87 -7.18
CA ASN A 50 -17.02 3.54 -6.26
C ASN A 50 -17.52 2.08 -6.28
N THR A 51 -16.64 1.10 -6.10
CA THR A 51 -17.01 -0.30 -6.01
C THR A 51 -17.40 -0.67 -4.57
N PRO A 52 -18.45 -1.46 -4.35
CA PRO A 52 -18.79 -1.92 -3.02
C PRO A 52 -17.85 -2.99 -2.53
N ARG A 53 -17.34 -2.86 -1.30
CA ARG A 53 -16.54 -3.88 -0.61
C ARG A 53 -17.19 -4.28 0.72
N ARG A 54 -17.01 -5.53 1.13
CA ARG A 54 -17.59 -6.07 2.36
C ARG A 54 -16.55 -6.11 3.46
N TYR A 55 -16.96 -5.68 4.66
CA TYR A 55 -16.11 -5.67 5.85
C TYR A 55 -16.85 -6.30 7.02
N GLU A 56 -16.12 -7.04 7.85
CA GLU A 56 -16.65 -7.55 9.10
C GLU A 56 -16.70 -6.44 10.15
N THR A 57 -17.76 -6.43 10.94
CA THR A 57 -18.00 -5.43 11.97
C THR A 57 -18.01 -6.08 13.34
N THR A 58 -17.42 -5.39 14.32
CA THR A 58 -17.44 -5.82 15.71
C THR A 58 -18.51 -5.06 16.48
N CYS A 59 -19.27 -5.80 17.28
CA CYS A 59 -20.32 -5.23 18.12
C CYS A 59 -19.76 -4.16 19.07
N GLY A 60 -20.40 -3.00 19.07
CA GLY A 60 -20.03 -1.86 19.92
C GLY A 60 -18.92 -0.97 19.39
N SER A 61 -18.25 -1.34 18.31
CA SER A 61 -17.25 -0.47 17.66
C SER A 61 -17.94 0.66 16.89
N ARG A 62 -17.38 1.87 17.00
CA ARG A 62 -17.74 2.99 16.13
C ARG A 62 -16.75 3.18 14.98
N PHE A 63 -15.67 2.41 14.96
CA PHE A 63 -14.64 2.52 13.96
C PHE A 63 -14.64 1.29 13.05
N LEU A 64 -14.58 1.55 11.76
CA LEU A 64 -14.42 0.57 10.71
C LEU A 64 -13.09 0.82 10.01
N ILE A 65 -12.21 -0.15 10.08
CA ILE A 65 -10.91 -0.10 9.37
C ILE A 65 -11.12 -0.77 8.02
N VAL A 66 -10.78 -0.06 6.96
CA VAL A 66 -11.04 -0.47 5.57
C VAL A 66 -9.78 -0.31 4.72
N ASP A 67 -9.85 -0.78 3.48
CA ASP A 67 -8.81 -0.51 2.49
C ASP A 67 -8.69 1.00 2.25
N PRO A 68 -7.53 1.50 1.79
CA PRO A 68 -7.34 2.91 1.46
C PRO A 68 -8.38 3.41 0.47
N PHE A 69 -8.91 4.59 0.72
CA PHE A 69 -9.89 5.25 -0.16
C PHE A 69 -9.72 6.77 -0.13
N THR A 70 -10.26 7.45 -1.14
CA THR A 70 -10.13 8.91 -1.32
C THR A 70 -11.44 9.68 -1.13
N SER A 71 -12.56 9.01 -0.96
CA SER A 71 -13.87 9.65 -0.79
C SER A 71 -14.01 10.30 0.59
N LEU A 72 -14.35 11.56 0.66
CA LEU A 72 -14.64 12.25 1.93
C LEU A 72 -15.90 11.73 2.62
N LEU A 73 -16.85 11.20 1.85
CA LEU A 73 -18.12 10.66 2.34
C LEU A 73 -18.36 9.29 1.68
N PRO A 74 -17.81 8.21 2.24
CA PRO A 74 -18.12 6.87 1.77
C PRO A 74 -19.57 6.50 2.13
N GLU A 75 -20.23 5.74 1.27
CA GLU A 75 -21.54 5.15 1.59
C GLU A 75 -21.34 3.86 2.39
N VAL A 76 -21.94 3.77 3.57
CA VAL A 76 -21.88 2.56 4.41
C VAL A 76 -23.29 2.05 4.62
N THR A 77 -23.50 0.76 4.34
CA THR A 77 -24.78 0.09 4.56
C THR A 77 -24.58 -1.22 5.32
N THR A 78 -25.61 -1.65 6.04
CA THR A 78 -25.65 -3.03 6.56
C THR A 78 -25.73 -4.03 5.40
N GLU A 79 -25.53 -5.31 5.66
CA GLU A 79 -25.74 -6.38 4.65
C GLU A 79 -27.19 -6.44 4.16
N SER A 80 -28.15 -6.00 4.97
CA SER A 80 -29.57 -5.86 4.58
C SER A 80 -29.89 -4.60 3.76
N GLY A 81 -28.89 -3.75 3.49
CA GLY A 81 -29.04 -2.53 2.71
C GLY A 81 -29.49 -1.29 3.51
N MET A 82 -29.60 -1.36 4.85
CA MET A 82 -29.91 -0.18 5.66
C MET A 82 -28.69 0.77 5.71
N PRO A 83 -28.88 2.06 5.42
CA PRO A 83 -27.80 3.03 5.48
C PRO A 83 -27.32 3.25 6.92
N LEU A 84 -26.00 3.37 7.07
CA LEU A 84 -25.34 3.72 8.32
C LEU A 84 -24.74 5.12 8.20
N VAL A 85 -24.87 5.93 9.26
CA VAL A 85 -24.42 7.32 9.22
C VAL A 85 -22.95 7.42 9.54
N VAL A 86 -22.16 7.90 8.59
CA VAL A 86 -20.74 8.20 8.76
C VAL A 86 -20.60 9.53 9.50
N LYS A 87 -19.81 9.57 10.56
CA LYS A 87 -19.48 10.78 11.32
C LYS A 87 -18.26 11.49 10.74
N SER A 88 -17.20 10.74 10.50
CA SER A 88 -15.94 11.26 9.98
C SER A 88 -15.12 10.15 9.29
N VAL A 89 -14.13 10.57 8.54
CA VAL A 89 -13.11 9.69 7.98
C VAL A 89 -11.74 10.19 8.41
N SER A 90 -10.81 9.27 8.64
CA SER A 90 -9.46 9.59 9.09
C SER A 90 -8.42 8.61 8.58
N GLN A 91 -7.18 9.00 8.72
CA GLN A 91 -6.01 8.14 8.55
C GLN A 91 -5.43 7.74 9.87
N GLY A 92 -4.77 6.57 9.88
CA GLY A 92 -4.08 6.11 11.08
C GLY A 92 -2.89 6.98 11.49
N ASP A 93 -2.13 7.56 10.55
CA ASP A 93 -0.78 8.09 10.87
C ASP A 93 -0.36 9.43 10.22
N GLU A 94 -1.09 10.02 9.27
CA GLU A 94 -0.63 11.24 8.58
C GLU A 94 -1.67 12.37 8.54
N LEU A 95 -1.23 13.57 8.99
CA LEU A 95 -2.11 14.74 9.18
C LEU A 95 -2.58 15.44 7.88
N ASN A 96 -2.08 15.09 6.71
CA ASN A 96 -2.39 15.81 5.45
C ASN A 96 -2.52 14.87 4.25
N ALA A 97 -3.16 13.74 4.41
CA ALA A 97 -3.19 12.78 3.34
C ALA A 97 -4.41 12.89 2.46
N SER A 98 -4.22 12.56 1.21
CA SER A 98 -5.26 12.49 0.18
C SER A 98 -6.08 11.19 0.23
N TRP A 99 -5.88 10.36 1.25
CA TRP A 99 -6.53 9.06 1.40
C TRP A 99 -6.89 8.77 2.86
N PHE A 100 -7.83 7.85 3.09
CA PHE A 100 -8.35 7.47 4.40
C PHE A 100 -8.43 5.94 4.48
N ASN A 101 -8.38 5.39 5.68
CA ASN A 101 -8.56 3.97 5.94
C ASN A 101 -9.40 3.68 7.20
N ILE A 102 -9.89 4.72 7.86
CA ILE A 102 -10.74 4.61 9.04
C ILE A 102 -12.02 5.40 8.80
N ILE A 103 -13.15 4.76 9.03
CA ILE A 103 -14.48 5.38 9.00
C ILE A 103 -15.03 5.37 10.41
N GLU A 104 -15.33 6.56 10.96
CA GLU A 104 -16.03 6.70 12.24
C GLU A 104 -17.54 6.79 12.01
N MET A 105 -18.30 5.95 12.66
CA MET A 105 -19.75 5.91 12.59
C MET A 105 -20.37 6.75 13.72
N VAL A 106 -21.55 7.32 13.48
CA VAL A 106 -22.32 8.02 14.51
C VAL A 106 -22.76 7.05 15.60
N ASP A 107 -23.30 5.90 15.18
CA ASP A 107 -23.79 4.87 16.09
C ASP A 107 -22.82 3.68 16.14
N PRO A 108 -22.79 2.96 17.29
CA PRO A 108 -22.01 1.73 17.39
C PRO A 108 -22.50 0.68 16.37
N LEU A 109 -21.58 -0.01 15.76
CA LEU A 109 -21.85 -1.08 14.81
C LEU A 109 -22.36 -2.33 15.53
N SER A 110 -23.28 -3.05 14.90
CA SER A 110 -23.66 -4.39 15.31
C SER A 110 -22.63 -5.40 14.80
N ALA A 111 -22.50 -6.55 15.47
CA ALA A 111 -21.71 -7.66 14.93
C ALA A 111 -22.32 -8.14 13.60
N GLY A 112 -21.47 -8.41 12.62
CA GLY A 112 -21.91 -8.89 11.32
C GLY A 112 -21.05 -8.36 10.19
N ARG A 113 -21.68 -7.93 9.12
CA ARG A 113 -21.01 -7.37 7.93
C ARG A 113 -21.66 -6.07 7.51
N CYS A 114 -20.83 -5.18 7.00
CA CYS A 114 -21.27 -3.99 6.31
C CYS A 114 -20.70 -3.92 4.91
N ILE A 115 -21.35 -3.15 4.06
CA ILE A 115 -20.91 -2.87 2.70
C ILE A 115 -20.50 -1.40 2.67
N VAL A 116 -19.26 -1.16 2.28
CA VAL A 116 -18.71 0.19 2.08
C VAL A 116 -18.51 0.43 0.59
N LYS A 117 -19.03 1.54 0.10
CA LYS A 117 -18.85 1.99 -1.27
C LYS A 117 -18.04 3.29 -1.26
N ALA A 118 -16.87 3.23 -1.83
CA ALA A 118 -15.91 4.34 -1.84
C ALA A 118 -15.05 4.30 -3.10
N ALA A 119 -14.32 5.39 -3.35
CA ALA A 119 -13.26 5.42 -4.35
C ALA A 119 -11.99 4.85 -3.73
N TRP A 120 -11.70 3.58 -3.99
CA TRP A 120 -10.61 2.83 -3.39
C TRP A 120 -9.26 3.18 -4.00
N GLY A 121 -8.23 3.23 -3.19
CA GLY A 121 -6.86 3.52 -3.57
C GLY A 121 -6.30 4.77 -2.88
N TYR A 122 -5.04 5.09 -3.18
CA TYR A 122 -4.33 6.18 -2.49
C TYR A 122 -4.53 7.58 -3.11
N GLY A 123 -5.11 7.67 -4.29
CA GLY A 123 -5.30 8.95 -4.98
C GLY A 123 -4.02 9.59 -5.51
N THR A 124 -4.15 10.85 -5.92
CA THR A 124 -3.02 11.65 -6.44
C THR A 124 -2.97 12.96 -5.66
N PRO A 125 -1.84 13.36 -5.09
CA PRO A 125 -0.54 12.69 -5.12
C PRO A 125 -0.47 11.44 -4.23
N VAL A 126 0.31 10.45 -4.67
CA VAL A 126 0.59 9.24 -3.89
C VAL A 126 1.36 9.62 -2.61
N PRO A 127 1.09 9.00 -1.46
CA PRO A 127 1.82 9.24 -0.21
C PRO A 127 3.33 9.16 -0.38
N TYR A 128 4.08 10.03 0.27
CA TYR A 128 5.54 10.11 0.09
C TYR A 128 6.25 8.80 0.42
N GLY A 129 5.84 8.12 1.51
CA GLY A 129 6.39 6.80 1.86
C GLY A 129 6.16 5.74 0.78
N LEU A 130 5.00 5.76 0.12
CA LEU A 130 4.70 4.85 -0.97
C LEU A 130 5.51 5.20 -2.24
N ARG A 131 5.75 6.49 -2.52
CA ARG A 131 6.66 6.92 -3.60
C ARG A 131 8.09 6.41 -3.37
N ILE A 132 8.57 6.43 -2.13
CA ILE A 132 9.88 5.86 -1.77
C ILE A 132 9.90 4.35 -2.06
N LEU A 133 8.87 3.61 -1.67
CA LEU A 133 8.78 2.16 -1.94
C LEU A 133 8.77 1.87 -3.44
N ILE A 134 7.98 2.62 -4.21
CA ILE A 134 7.91 2.50 -5.67
C ILE A 134 9.29 2.73 -6.29
N ALA A 135 9.96 3.83 -5.94
CA ALA A 135 11.26 4.17 -6.52
C ALA A 135 12.36 3.17 -6.14
N ARG A 136 12.40 2.70 -4.90
CA ARG A 136 13.36 1.67 -4.46
C ARG A 136 13.13 0.33 -5.13
N LEU A 137 11.88 -0.10 -5.25
CA LEU A 137 11.57 -1.35 -5.94
C LEU A 137 11.84 -1.23 -7.44
N PHE A 138 11.59 -0.07 -8.04
CA PHE A 138 11.94 0.24 -9.42
C PHE A 138 13.45 0.07 -9.66
N ASP A 139 14.28 0.68 -8.81
CA ASP A 139 15.74 0.55 -8.88
C ASP A 139 16.18 -0.90 -8.72
N THR A 140 15.64 -1.60 -7.73
CA THR A 140 15.94 -3.01 -7.45
C THR A 140 15.59 -3.91 -8.64
N LEU A 141 14.40 -3.76 -9.22
CA LEU A 141 13.96 -4.55 -10.38
C LEU A 141 14.69 -4.15 -11.66
N SER A 142 15.05 -2.88 -11.82
CA SER A 142 15.87 -2.41 -12.93
C SER A 142 17.21 -3.12 -12.94
N ILE A 143 17.89 -3.21 -11.81
CA ILE A 143 19.17 -3.92 -11.68
C ILE A 143 18.98 -5.42 -11.93
N ALA A 144 17.99 -6.05 -11.33
CA ALA A 144 17.72 -7.48 -11.50
C ALA A 144 17.37 -7.84 -12.97
N ASN A 145 16.67 -6.94 -13.66
CA ASN A 145 16.28 -7.14 -15.05
C ASN A 145 17.38 -6.79 -16.08
N GLN A 146 18.46 -6.12 -15.69
CA GLN A 146 19.54 -5.78 -16.63
C GLN A 146 20.11 -7.02 -17.33
N GLY A 147 20.33 -8.11 -16.61
CA GLY A 147 20.73 -9.39 -17.19
C GLY A 147 19.68 -10.01 -18.14
N SER A 148 18.40 -9.81 -17.87
CA SER A 148 17.28 -10.34 -18.65
C SER A 148 17.02 -9.54 -19.92
N PHE A 149 17.25 -8.22 -19.90
CA PHE A 149 17.17 -7.36 -21.11
C PHE A 149 18.30 -7.63 -22.10
N TYR A 150 19.43 -8.19 -21.64
CA TYR A 150 20.62 -8.46 -22.45
C TYR A 150 20.80 -9.93 -22.85
N ASN A 151 19.85 -10.82 -22.78
CA ASN A 151 19.91 -12.21 -23.30
C ASN A 151 19.60 -13.35 -22.33
N ASN A 152 18.70 -13.26 -21.39
CA ASN A 152 18.36 -14.39 -20.51
C ASN A 152 19.58 -15.07 -19.83
N VAL A 153 20.64 -14.32 -19.60
CA VAL A 153 21.86 -14.84 -18.96
C VAL A 153 21.63 -14.96 -17.48
N LYS A 154 21.60 -16.19 -16.97
CA LYS A 154 21.46 -16.46 -15.52
C LYS A 154 22.77 -16.27 -14.76
N SER A 155 23.89 -16.37 -15.43
CA SER A 155 25.21 -16.11 -14.86
C SER A 155 26.20 -15.76 -15.95
N GLU A 156 27.11 -14.84 -15.69
CA GLU A 156 28.22 -14.48 -16.55
C GLU A 156 29.53 -14.74 -15.81
N THR A 157 30.46 -15.38 -16.48
CA THR A 157 31.82 -15.57 -15.96
C THR A 157 32.78 -14.87 -16.89
N VAL A 158 33.42 -13.81 -16.38
CA VAL A 158 34.45 -13.08 -17.11
C VAL A 158 35.76 -13.23 -16.34
N LEU A 159 36.70 -13.98 -16.92
CA LEU A 159 37.95 -14.32 -16.25
C LEU A 159 37.75 -15.06 -14.92
N SER A 160 38.13 -14.45 -13.81
CA SER A 160 37.98 -15.03 -12.47
C SER A 160 36.76 -14.52 -11.70
N HIS A 161 35.93 -13.70 -12.33
CA HIS A 161 34.70 -13.17 -11.68
C HIS A 161 33.47 -13.82 -12.29
N SER A 162 32.65 -14.41 -11.41
CA SER A 162 31.34 -14.95 -11.76
C SER A 162 30.27 -14.01 -11.18
N VAL A 163 29.39 -13.49 -12.05
CA VAL A 163 28.21 -12.71 -11.65
C VAL A 163 26.99 -13.62 -11.82
N THR A 164 26.33 -13.91 -10.72
CA THR A 164 25.06 -14.64 -10.71
C THR A 164 23.93 -13.63 -10.52
N TYR A 165 22.97 -13.62 -11.43
CA TYR A 165 21.79 -12.77 -11.30
C TYR A 165 20.79 -13.48 -10.40
N ASP A 166 20.41 -12.81 -9.31
CA ASP A 166 19.42 -13.31 -8.37
C ASP A 166 18.09 -13.55 -9.08
N ASN A 167 17.42 -14.60 -8.65
CA ASN A 167 16.09 -14.86 -9.16
C ASN A 167 15.11 -13.78 -8.59
N ALA A 168 14.10 -13.40 -9.38
CA ALA A 168 13.17 -12.32 -9.06
C ALA A 168 12.53 -12.46 -7.65
N LYS A 169 12.31 -13.69 -7.19
CA LYS A 169 11.78 -13.94 -5.85
C LYS A 169 12.75 -13.51 -4.77
N GLN A 170 14.03 -13.88 -4.88
CA GLN A 170 15.07 -13.52 -3.92
C GLN A 170 15.23 -12.00 -3.83
N VAL A 171 15.14 -11.31 -4.97
CA VAL A 171 15.20 -9.85 -5.04
C VAL A 171 14.03 -9.19 -4.30
N ILE A 172 12.82 -9.74 -4.46
CA ILE A 172 11.62 -9.25 -3.76
C ILE A 172 11.72 -9.54 -2.26
N ASP A 173 12.20 -10.72 -1.86
CA ASP A 173 12.38 -11.08 -0.45
C ASP A 173 13.40 -10.12 0.22
N GLN A 174 14.54 -9.86 -0.40
CA GLN A 174 15.53 -8.89 0.09
C GLN A 174 14.97 -7.47 0.17
N PHE A 175 14.21 -7.04 -0.84
CA PHE A 175 13.53 -5.74 -0.82
C PHE A 175 12.55 -5.65 0.36
N THR A 176 11.78 -6.70 0.61
CA THR A 176 10.78 -6.76 1.68
C THR A 176 11.46 -6.66 3.05
N GLU A 177 12.53 -7.41 3.27
CA GLU A 177 13.32 -7.35 4.51
C GLU A 177 13.92 -5.96 4.74
N ALA A 178 14.49 -5.35 3.69
CA ALA A 178 15.10 -4.02 3.79
C ALA A 178 14.10 -2.88 4.02
N ASN A 179 12.82 -3.08 3.71
CA ASN A 179 11.79 -2.04 3.80
C ASN A 179 10.61 -2.41 4.72
N VAL A 180 10.77 -3.38 5.61
CA VAL A 180 9.70 -3.93 6.45
C VAL A 180 8.95 -2.85 7.25
N ASP A 181 9.66 -1.92 7.87
CA ASP A 181 9.04 -0.84 8.68
C ASP A 181 8.21 0.13 7.83
N LEU A 182 8.63 0.36 6.59
CA LEU A 182 7.92 1.25 5.67
C LEU A 182 6.72 0.54 5.03
N LEU A 183 6.89 -0.73 4.64
CA LEU A 183 5.81 -1.57 4.12
C LEU A 183 4.69 -1.74 5.16
N ALA A 184 5.04 -1.96 6.44
CA ALA A 184 4.08 -2.13 7.52
C ALA A 184 3.10 -0.97 7.69
N LYS A 185 3.46 0.24 7.24
CA LYS A 185 2.57 1.41 7.27
C LYS A 185 1.45 1.34 6.23
N PHE A 186 1.64 0.58 5.17
CA PHE A 186 0.73 0.51 4.02
C PHE A 186 0.07 -0.86 3.86
N VAL A 187 0.52 -1.88 4.61
CA VAL A 187 -0.14 -3.20 4.62
C VAL A 187 -1.54 -3.05 5.18
N LYS A 188 -2.49 -3.70 4.54
CA LYS A 188 -3.87 -3.78 5.02
C LYS A 188 -3.89 -4.30 6.46
N PRO A 189 -4.46 -3.53 7.41
CA PRO A 189 -4.61 -4.03 8.76
C PRO A 189 -5.50 -5.27 8.76
N SER A 190 -5.02 -6.36 9.36
CA SER A 190 -5.83 -7.56 9.49
C SER A 190 -7.08 -7.22 10.30
N SER A 191 -8.25 -7.61 9.80
CA SER A 191 -9.57 -7.36 10.41
C SER A 191 -9.73 -7.93 11.84
N SER A 192 -8.76 -8.68 12.33
CA SER A 192 -8.73 -9.26 13.68
C SER A 192 -8.19 -8.34 14.78
N CYS A 193 -7.64 -7.17 14.45
CA CYS A 193 -7.21 -6.21 15.46
C CYS A 193 -8.37 -5.29 15.88
N VAL A 194 -9.36 -5.87 16.52
CA VAL A 194 -10.30 -5.09 17.32
C VAL A 194 -9.57 -4.70 18.59
N VAL A 195 -9.16 -3.44 18.67
CA VAL A 195 -8.76 -2.86 19.94
C VAL A 195 -10.01 -2.72 20.81
N SER A 196 -10.33 -3.78 21.55
CA SER A 196 -11.29 -3.70 22.64
C SER A 196 -10.66 -2.83 23.72
N GLY A 197 -11.16 -1.63 23.90
CA GLY A 197 -10.70 -0.73 24.95
C GLY A 197 -10.33 0.65 24.47
N TYR A 198 -11.19 1.31 23.73
CA TYR A 198 -11.12 2.74 23.53
C TYR A 198 -11.65 3.44 24.76
N THR A 199 -10.77 3.82 25.68
CA THR A 199 -10.98 4.97 26.55
C THR A 199 -10.81 6.23 25.72
N ASP A 200 -11.54 7.30 25.99
CA ASP A 200 -11.59 8.58 25.27
C ASP A 200 -10.25 9.35 25.17
N THR A 201 -9.14 8.67 25.08
CA THR A 201 -7.81 9.28 24.96
C THR A 201 -7.52 9.56 23.48
N PRO A 202 -7.16 10.80 23.12
CA PRO A 202 -6.83 11.18 21.73
C PRO A 202 -5.71 10.30 21.16
N LEU A 203 -5.80 9.94 19.88
CA LEU A 203 -4.83 9.09 19.16
C LEU A 203 -3.38 9.58 19.28
N SER A 204 -3.17 10.88 19.48
CA SER A 204 -1.85 11.52 19.66
C SER A 204 -1.09 11.08 20.92
N GLN A 205 -1.73 10.41 21.88
CA GLN A 205 -1.11 9.97 23.14
C GLN A 205 -0.91 8.46 23.26
N ARG A 206 -1.28 7.69 22.24
CA ARG A 206 -1.11 6.24 22.26
C ARG A 206 0.23 5.87 21.64
N GLY A 207 1.15 5.41 22.48
CA GLY A 207 2.38 4.79 22.02
C GLY A 207 2.06 3.60 21.11
N VAL A 208 2.72 3.56 19.98
CA VAL A 208 2.65 2.48 18.99
C VAL A 208 3.02 1.18 19.70
N ASN A 209 2.04 0.32 19.95
CA ASN A 209 2.35 -1.06 20.35
C ASN A 209 3.00 -1.73 19.15
N ARG A 210 4.32 -1.90 19.22
CA ARG A 210 5.08 -2.69 18.26
C ARG A 210 4.51 -4.10 18.24
N TYR A 211 4.02 -4.51 17.09
CA TYR A 211 3.65 -5.89 16.85
C TYR A 211 4.88 -6.77 16.99
N ASP A 212 4.80 -7.72 17.89
CA ASP A 212 5.79 -8.78 18.06
C ASP A 212 5.63 -9.76 16.88
N ILE A 213 6.47 -9.57 15.84
CA ILE A 213 6.55 -10.50 14.71
C ILE A 213 7.56 -11.57 15.11
N SER A 214 7.17 -12.42 16.06
CA SER A 214 7.88 -13.65 16.37
C SER A 214 6.92 -14.83 16.28
N ARG A 215 6.77 -15.33 15.03
CA ARG A 215 6.67 -16.79 14.74
C ARG A 215 6.48 -17.02 13.25
#